data_a6688e25f310bb00c5f6bcee0774cfb9
#
_entry.id   a6688e25f310bb00c5f6bcee0774cfb9
#
_cell.length_a   1.000
_cell.length_b   1.000
_cell.length_c   1.000
_cell.angle_alpha   90.00
_cell.angle_beta   90.00
_cell.angle_gamma   90.00
#
_symmetry.space_group_name_H-M   'P 1'
#
loop_
_entity.id
_entity.type
_entity.pdbx_description
1 polymer ?
#
loop_
_entity_poly.entity_id
_entity_poly.type
_entity_poly.pdbx_seq_one_letter_code
_entity_poly.pdbx_strand_id
1 'polypeptide(L)'
;NTSPGLRLKTPFVESITKFDKRLLRYDAPPASLLTADKRNLVIDVYSRYRIVDPLLFFQRLQNEITANARVGDIVSSELRREVALDLQSEIISEVREEIMNRVRSASNRAEISREEAINLDGGLESYELTILMTPKAGTDEIPGARRLPTAEEVALIKENPDSVELDGFSVSYFQPLRNAFGIEIVDVRIKRADFPQQ
;
A
#
# COMPACT_ATOMS: atom_id res chain seq x y z
N ASN A 1 2.67 10.20 -24.09
CA ASN A 1 3.69 9.63 -24.99
C ASN A 1 4.99 9.43 -24.24
N THR A 2 5.33 8.18 -23.97
CA THR A 2 6.52 7.78 -23.20
C THR A 2 7.71 7.40 -24.11
N SER A 3 7.49 7.31 -25.43
CA SER A 3 8.58 6.97 -26.38
C SER A 3 9.47 8.16 -26.65
N PRO A 4 10.80 7.99 -26.66
CA PRO A 4 11.76 9.04 -27.01
C PRO A 4 11.60 9.45 -28.48
N GLY A 5 11.83 10.73 -28.79
CA GLY A 5 11.77 11.29 -30.14
C GLY A 5 11.46 12.77 -30.16
N LEU A 6 11.79 13.42 -31.28
CA LEU A 6 11.42 14.81 -31.53
C LEU A 6 9.93 14.89 -31.88
N ARG A 7 9.21 15.75 -31.18
CA ARG A 7 7.78 16.00 -31.44
C ARG A 7 7.53 17.48 -31.50
N LEU A 8 6.72 17.88 -32.48
CA LEU A 8 6.26 19.26 -32.60
C LEU A 8 4.99 19.43 -31.75
N LYS A 9 4.99 20.45 -30.93
CA LYS A 9 3.85 20.87 -30.13
C LYS A 9 3.06 21.94 -30.89
N THR A 10 1.73 21.76 -30.96
CA THR A 10 0.84 22.78 -31.50
C THR A 10 0.68 23.91 -30.47
N PRO A 11 1.13 25.13 -30.78
CA PRO A 11 1.02 26.24 -29.86
C PRO A 11 -0.46 26.53 -29.55
N PHE A 12 -0.71 26.89 -28.29
CA PHE A 12 -2.04 27.23 -27.72
C PHE A 12 -3.05 26.08 -27.55
N VAL A 13 -2.83 24.91 -28.16
CA VAL A 13 -3.74 23.76 -28.07
C VAL A 13 -3.18 22.65 -27.17
N GLU A 14 -1.87 22.41 -27.23
CA GLU A 14 -1.24 21.31 -26.47
C GLU A 14 -0.43 21.85 -25.29
N SER A 15 -0.55 21.17 -24.15
CA SER A 15 0.31 21.39 -22.98
C SER A 15 1.24 20.20 -22.75
N ILE A 16 2.47 20.48 -22.30
CA ILE A 16 3.44 19.45 -21.97
C ILE A 16 3.64 19.46 -20.47
N THR A 17 3.30 18.35 -19.83
CA THR A 17 3.60 18.09 -18.42
C THR A 17 4.82 17.18 -18.34
N LYS A 18 5.83 17.59 -17.59
CA LYS A 18 7.05 16.82 -17.37
C LYS A 18 6.98 16.17 -16.00
N PHE A 19 7.29 14.88 -15.94
CA PHE A 19 7.44 14.15 -14.69
C PHE A 19 8.89 13.70 -14.53
N ASP A 20 9.38 13.72 -13.29
CA ASP A 20 10.73 13.23 -12.99
C ASP A 20 10.73 11.69 -13.00
N LYS A 21 11.71 11.09 -13.69
CA LYS A 21 11.96 9.65 -13.69
C LYS A 21 12.78 9.18 -12.50
N ARG A 22 13.30 10.11 -11.69
CA ARG A 22 14.11 9.79 -10.52
C ARG A 22 13.24 9.24 -9.41
N LEU A 23 13.90 8.67 -8.42
CA LEU A 23 13.25 8.31 -7.16
C LEU A 23 12.83 9.58 -6.43
N LEU A 24 11.55 9.73 -6.23
CA LEU A 24 10.97 10.76 -5.40
C LEU A 24 11.01 10.30 -3.94
N ARG A 25 11.26 11.24 -3.03
CA ARG A 25 11.33 10.96 -1.60
C ARG A 25 10.19 11.65 -0.89
N TYR A 26 9.53 10.90 -0.03
CA TYR A 26 8.55 11.41 0.91
C TYR A 26 9.01 11.14 2.35
N ASP A 27 9.12 12.18 3.14
CA ASP A 27 9.41 12.11 4.58
C ASP A 27 8.08 12.26 5.36
N ALA A 28 7.66 11.19 6.03
CA ALA A 28 6.48 11.25 6.87
C ALA A 28 6.79 11.97 8.19
N PRO A 29 5.82 12.72 8.76
CA PRO A 29 5.99 13.26 10.10
C PRO A 29 6.10 12.11 11.11
N PRO A 30 6.89 12.29 12.19
CA PRO A 30 6.99 11.29 13.26
C PRO A 30 5.60 10.97 13.83
N ALA A 31 5.31 9.69 13.97
CA ALA A 31 4.04 9.20 14.50
C ALA A 31 4.26 8.31 15.72
N SER A 32 3.39 8.47 16.73
CA SER A 32 3.36 7.55 17.87
C SER A 32 2.49 6.35 17.53
N LEU A 33 3.08 5.18 17.55
CA LEU A 33 2.45 3.91 17.20
C LEU A 33 2.46 2.96 18.40
N LEU A 34 1.42 2.14 18.51
CA LEU A 34 1.28 1.14 19.55
C LEU A 34 1.78 -0.22 19.00
N THR A 35 2.67 -0.85 19.72
CA THR A 35 3.22 -2.18 19.41
C THR A 35 2.34 -3.31 19.96
N ALA A 36 2.61 -4.57 19.59
CA ALA A 36 1.87 -5.75 20.08
C ALA A 36 1.91 -5.88 21.61
N ASP A 37 3.02 -5.48 22.25
CA ASP A 37 3.19 -5.45 23.71
C ASP A 37 2.60 -4.20 24.38
N LYS A 38 1.73 -3.45 23.66
CA LYS A 38 1.01 -2.25 24.13
C LYS A 38 1.94 -1.12 24.59
N ARG A 39 3.10 -0.99 24.00
CA ARG A 39 4.03 0.11 24.23
C ARG A 39 3.95 1.14 23.13
N ASN A 40 4.06 2.41 23.50
CA ASN A 40 4.13 3.49 22.53
C ASN A 40 5.56 3.63 22.01
N LEU A 41 5.69 3.71 20.70
CA LEU A 41 6.95 3.94 20.00
C LEU A 41 6.78 5.10 19.03
N VAL A 42 7.64 6.11 19.11
CA VAL A 42 7.66 7.22 18.15
C VAL A 42 8.55 6.82 16.99
N ILE A 43 7.96 6.68 15.79
CA ILE A 43 8.66 6.24 14.59
C ILE A 43 8.69 7.37 13.57
N ASP A 44 9.89 7.66 13.07
CA ASP A 44 10.15 8.55 11.95
C ASP A 44 10.52 7.69 10.73
N VAL A 45 9.75 7.82 9.64
CA VAL A 45 9.90 7.00 8.44
C VAL A 45 10.00 7.88 7.20
N TYR A 46 10.78 7.42 6.21
CA TYR A 46 10.72 7.95 4.86
C TYR A 46 10.46 6.84 3.86
N SER A 47 9.86 7.19 2.75
CA SER A 47 9.66 6.31 1.62
C SER A 47 10.27 6.91 0.35
N ARG A 48 10.66 6.04 -0.57
CA ARG A 48 11.09 6.38 -1.90
C ARG A 48 10.20 5.68 -2.91
N TYR A 49 9.67 6.43 -3.83
CA TYR A 49 8.80 5.90 -4.87
C TYR A 49 9.22 6.44 -6.24
N ARG A 50 8.76 5.81 -7.30
CA ARG A 50 8.97 6.24 -8.68
C ARG A 50 7.65 6.24 -9.45
N ILE A 51 7.57 7.10 -10.46
CA ILE A 51 6.48 7.11 -11.42
C ILE A 51 6.80 6.07 -12.50
N VAL A 52 5.94 5.06 -12.62
CA VAL A 52 6.09 3.95 -13.59
C VAL A 52 5.24 4.22 -14.82
N ASP A 53 4.02 4.70 -14.63
CA ASP A 53 3.12 5.14 -15.69
C ASP A 53 2.74 6.61 -15.52
N PRO A 54 3.38 7.53 -16.30
CA PRO A 54 3.10 8.95 -16.20
C PRO A 54 1.68 9.34 -16.60
N LEU A 55 1.04 8.58 -17.49
CA LEU A 55 -0.34 8.88 -17.93
C LEU A 55 -1.31 8.58 -16.81
N LEU A 56 -1.23 7.38 -16.24
CA LEU A 56 -2.06 6.96 -15.13
C LEU A 56 -1.82 7.82 -13.88
N PHE A 57 -0.56 8.14 -13.61
CA PHE A 57 -0.17 9.07 -12.55
C PHE A 57 -0.89 10.43 -12.70
N PHE A 58 -0.84 11.01 -13.90
CA PHE A 58 -1.50 12.29 -14.16
C PHE A 58 -3.01 12.21 -14.02
N GLN A 59 -3.62 11.14 -14.50
CA GLN A 59 -5.06 10.94 -14.40
C GLN A 59 -5.56 10.76 -12.97
N ARG A 60 -4.78 10.07 -12.13
CA ARG A 60 -5.19 9.69 -10.76
C ARG A 60 -4.68 10.63 -9.68
N LEU A 61 -3.44 11.09 -9.80
CA LEU A 61 -2.76 11.89 -8.77
C LEU A 61 -2.47 13.32 -9.20
N GLN A 62 -2.42 13.60 -10.51
CA GLN A 62 -2.24 14.90 -11.13
C GLN A 62 -0.85 15.53 -10.90
N ASN A 63 -0.36 15.56 -9.67
CA ASN A 63 0.90 16.20 -9.28
C ASN A 63 1.58 15.47 -8.12
N GLU A 64 2.85 15.86 -7.86
CA GLU A 64 3.66 15.23 -6.80
C GLU A 64 3.16 15.52 -5.38
N ILE A 65 2.47 16.64 -5.15
CA ILE A 65 1.93 16.98 -3.82
C ILE A 65 0.84 15.98 -3.43
N THR A 66 -0.09 15.71 -4.36
CA THR A 66 -1.15 14.72 -4.17
C THR A 66 -0.56 13.31 -4.06
N ALA A 67 0.46 13.00 -4.86
CA ALA A 67 1.18 11.74 -4.79
C ALA A 67 1.84 11.53 -3.43
N ASN A 68 2.55 12.55 -2.91
CA ASN A 68 3.17 12.50 -1.59
C ASN A 68 2.15 12.30 -0.47
N ALA A 69 1.02 12.98 -0.52
CA ALA A 69 -0.07 12.77 0.44
C ALA A 69 -0.57 11.32 0.39
N ARG A 70 -0.84 10.80 -0.83
CA ARG A 70 -1.33 9.43 -0.99
C ARG A 70 -0.32 8.37 -0.57
N VAL A 71 0.95 8.54 -0.94
CA VAL A 71 2.04 7.65 -0.49
C VAL A 71 2.17 7.70 1.03
N GLY A 72 2.08 8.90 1.62
CA GLY A 72 2.11 9.09 3.07
C GLY A 72 1.00 8.34 3.79
N ASP A 73 -0.23 8.45 3.31
CA ASP A 73 -1.39 7.74 3.88
C ASP A 73 -1.22 6.23 3.81
N ILE A 74 -0.81 5.71 2.65
CA ILE A 74 -0.60 4.28 2.44
C ILE A 74 0.51 3.76 3.35
N VAL A 75 1.70 4.38 3.32
CA VAL A 75 2.86 3.94 4.11
C VAL A 75 2.57 4.04 5.61
N SER A 76 1.92 5.11 6.06
CA SER A 76 1.60 5.30 7.49
C SER A 76 0.56 4.28 7.98
N SER A 77 -0.43 3.95 7.17
CA SER A 77 -1.44 2.94 7.53
C SER A 77 -0.83 1.54 7.59
N GLU A 78 -0.02 1.16 6.60
CA GLU A 78 0.64 -0.14 6.58
C GLU A 78 1.70 -0.27 7.68
N LEU A 79 2.47 0.80 7.94
CA LEU A 79 3.42 0.84 9.05
C LEU A 79 2.72 0.64 10.40
N ARG A 80 1.60 1.34 10.63
CA ARG A 80 0.83 1.19 11.88
C ARG A 80 0.34 -0.23 12.07
N ARG A 81 -0.12 -0.86 11.00
CA ARG A 81 -0.61 -2.23 11.02
C ARG A 81 0.53 -3.22 11.32
N GLU A 82 1.65 -3.12 10.61
CA GLU A 82 2.79 -4.02 10.83
C GLU A 82 3.38 -3.86 12.24
N VAL A 83 3.57 -2.61 12.70
CA VAL A 83 4.09 -2.32 14.05
C VAL A 83 3.18 -2.87 15.15
N ALA A 84 1.86 -2.89 14.93
CA ALA A 84 0.92 -3.46 15.89
C ALA A 84 1.00 -4.99 16.00
N LEU A 85 1.61 -5.67 15.04
CA LEU A 85 1.80 -7.13 15.03
C LEU A 85 3.13 -7.55 15.65
N ASP A 86 4.12 -6.65 15.73
CA ASP A 86 5.47 -6.96 16.19
C ASP A 86 5.71 -6.42 17.62
N LEU A 87 6.66 -7.07 18.32
CA LEU A 87 7.11 -6.62 19.64
C LEU A 87 8.06 -5.42 19.49
N GLN A 88 8.07 -4.56 20.49
CA GLN A 88 8.95 -3.39 20.51
C GLN A 88 10.44 -3.75 20.32
N SER A 89 10.89 -4.84 20.94
CA SER A 89 12.27 -5.34 20.82
C SER A 89 12.63 -5.73 19.37
N GLU A 90 11.68 -6.24 18.60
CA GLU A 90 11.87 -6.66 17.21
C GLU A 90 12.01 -5.45 16.29
N ILE A 91 11.24 -4.39 16.53
CA ILE A 91 11.27 -3.16 15.73
C ILE A 91 12.62 -2.43 15.89
N ILE A 92 13.28 -2.56 17.04
CA ILE A 92 14.56 -1.90 17.34
C ILE A 92 15.75 -2.78 16.92
N SER A 93 15.57 -4.09 16.80
CA SER A 93 16.60 -5.10 16.55
C SER A 93 16.86 -5.40 15.06
N GLU A 94 17.54 -6.52 14.81
CA GLU A 94 17.87 -7.02 13.46
C GLU A 94 16.63 -7.34 12.59
N VAL A 95 15.47 -7.63 13.20
CA VAL A 95 14.22 -7.90 12.50
C VAL A 95 13.63 -6.65 11.82
N ARG A 96 14.12 -5.46 12.18
CA ARG A 96 13.69 -4.18 11.59
C ARG A 96 13.70 -4.15 10.06
N GLU A 97 14.68 -4.79 9.43
CA GLU A 97 14.76 -4.82 7.97
C GLU A 97 13.64 -5.66 7.35
N GLU A 98 13.27 -6.76 8.01
CA GLU A 98 12.14 -7.59 7.58
C GLU A 98 10.81 -6.85 7.72
N ILE A 99 10.59 -6.14 8.82
CA ILE A 99 9.41 -5.30 9.02
C ILE A 99 9.31 -4.25 7.91
N MET A 100 10.41 -3.55 7.59
CA MET A 100 10.44 -2.58 6.50
C MET A 100 10.14 -3.20 5.13
N ASN A 101 10.59 -4.42 4.88
CA ASN A 101 10.28 -5.15 3.65
C ASN A 101 8.80 -5.56 3.59
N ARG A 102 8.20 -5.97 4.71
CA ARG A 102 6.76 -6.25 4.82
C ARG A 102 5.94 -4.99 4.55
N VAL A 103 6.28 -3.88 5.22
CA VAL A 103 5.63 -2.56 4.99
C VAL A 103 5.74 -2.13 3.53
N ARG A 104 6.93 -2.23 2.92
CA ARG A 104 7.13 -1.90 1.51
C ARG A 104 6.24 -2.76 0.60
N SER A 105 6.20 -4.06 0.84
CA SER A 105 5.40 -5.00 0.02
C SER A 105 3.91 -4.76 0.18
N ALA A 106 3.44 -4.48 1.39
CA ALA A 106 2.06 -4.13 1.68
C ALA A 106 1.68 -2.77 1.07
N SER A 107 2.57 -1.77 1.15
CA SER A 107 2.36 -0.44 0.58
C SER A 107 2.32 -0.42 -0.95
N ASN A 108 2.79 -1.46 -1.64
CA ASN A 108 2.67 -1.59 -3.09
C ASN A 108 1.33 -2.19 -3.55
N ARG A 109 0.35 -2.26 -2.66
CA ARG A 109 -1.01 -2.71 -2.93
C ARG A 109 -1.99 -1.57 -2.66
N ALA A 110 -2.93 -1.37 -3.57
CA ALA A 110 -4.04 -0.45 -3.39
C ALA A 110 -5.31 -1.26 -3.15
N GLU A 111 -6.00 -0.96 -2.07
CA GLU A 111 -7.32 -1.53 -1.81
C GLU A 111 -8.32 -0.98 -2.83
N ILE A 112 -9.12 -1.85 -3.40
CA ILE A 112 -10.14 -1.54 -4.39
C ILE A 112 -11.48 -2.10 -3.94
N SER A 113 -12.53 -1.52 -4.45
CA SER A 113 -13.87 -2.06 -4.23
C SER A 113 -14.01 -3.42 -4.93
N ARG A 114 -14.97 -4.20 -4.46
CA ARG A 114 -15.30 -5.47 -5.09
C ARG A 114 -15.76 -5.29 -6.54
N GLU A 115 -16.56 -4.25 -6.81
CA GLU A 115 -17.02 -3.94 -8.15
C GLU A 115 -15.85 -3.67 -9.10
N GLU A 116 -14.85 -2.93 -8.65
CA GLU A 116 -13.61 -2.73 -9.40
C GLU A 116 -12.85 -4.05 -9.60
N ALA A 117 -12.78 -4.91 -8.57
CA ALA A 117 -12.11 -6.21 -8.66
C ALA A 117 -12.78 -7.14 -9.69
N ILE A 118 -14.11 -7.15 -9.78
CA ILE A 118 -14.85 -7.93 -10.77
C ILE A 118 -14.66 -7.38 -12.20
N ASN A 119 -14.49 -6.08 -12.34
CA ASN A 119 -14.31 -5.41 -13.64
C ASN A 119 -12.85 -5.42 -14.12
N LEU A 120 -11.90 -5.92 -13.35
CA LEU A 120 -10.54 -6.14 -13.82
C LEU A 120 -10.51 -7.20 -14.92
N ASP A 121 -9.52 -7.12 -15.81
CA ASP A 121 -9.27 -8.16 -16.80
C ASP A 121 -8.96 -9.50 -16.10
N GLY A 122 -9.80 -10.50 -16.33
CA GLY A 122 -9.80 -11.77 -15.58
C GLY A 122 -10.66 -11.77 -14.31
N GLY A 123 -11.27 -10.65 -13.93
CA GLY A 123 -12.15 -10.54 -12.75
C GLY A 123 -11.47 -10.99 -11.46
N LEU A 124 -12.17 -11.74 -10.61
CA LEU A 124 -11.64 -12.29 -9.37
C LEU A 124 -10.54 -13.36 -9.56
N GLU A 125 -10.27 -13.77 -10.80
CA GLU A 125 -9.19 -14.68 -11.16
C GLU A 125 -7.96 -13.97 -11.74
N SER A 126 -8.01 -12.65 -11.85
CA SER A 126 -6.90 -11.86 -12.36
C SER A 126 -5.63 -12.13 -11.55
N TYR A 127 -4.52 -12.42 -12.23
CA TYR A 127 -3.21 -12.62 -11.62
C TYR A 127 -2.67 -11.36 -10.91
N GLU A 128 -3.21 -10.20 -11.24
CA GLU A 128 -2.84 -8.92 -10.62
C GLU A 128 -3.68 -8.59 -9.38
N LEU A 129 -4.75 -9.37 -9.14
CA LEU A 129 -5.61 -9.20 -7.97
C LEU A 129 -5.07 -10.02 -6.79
N THR A 130 -4.93 -9.39 -5.65
CA THR A 130 -4.65 -10.06 -4.38
C THR A 130 -5.87 -9.95 -3.48
N ILE A 131 -6.40 -11.10 -3.05
CA ILE A 131 -7.46 -11.17 -2.06
C ILE A 131 -6.82 -11.43 -0.71
N LEU A 132 -7.16 -10.63 0.29
CA LEU A 132 -6.69 -10.80 1.66
C LEU A 132 -7.88 -10.91 2.61
N MET A 133 -7.72 -11.76 3.62
CA MET A 133 -8.67 -11.95 4.70
C MET A 133 -8.11 -11.37 5.99
N THR A 134 -8.90 -10.56 6.67
CA THR A 134 -8.54 -9.94 7.96
C THR A 134 -9.48 -10.47 9.04
N PRO A 135 -8.96 -11.10 10.12
CA PRO A 135 -9.77 -11.64 11.19
C PRO A 135 -10.52 -10.52 11.93
N LYS A 136 -11.80 -10.78 12.26
CA LYS A 136 -12.61 -9.91 13.11
C LYS A 136 -12.37 -10.19 14.58
N ALA A 137 -12.79 -9.28 15.42
CA ALA A 137 -12.76 -9.48 16.87
C ALA A 137 -13.60 -10.71 17.25
N GLY A 138 -13.00 -11.63 18.04
CA GLY A 138 -13.65 -12.87 18.49
C GLY A 138 -13.19 -14.14 17.75
N THR A 139 -12.27 -14.03 16.80
CA THR A 139 -11.54 -15.18 16.24
C THR A 139 -10.30 -15.49 17.06
N ASP A 140 -9.80 -16.73 16.99
CA ASP A 140 -8.56 -17.16 17.67
C ASP A 140 -7.28 -16.61 16.99
N GLU A 141 -7.43 -15.86 15.91
CA GLU A 141 -6.31 -15.29 15.16
C GLU A 141 -5.91 -13.90 15.68
N ILE A 142 -4.68 -13.48 15.37
CA ILE A 142 -4.13 -12.18 15.77
C ILE A 142 -4.94 -11.06 15.08
N PRO A 143 -5.60 -10.17 15.82
CA PRO A 143 -6.39 -9.09 15.24
C PRO A 143 -5.54 -8.21 14.29
N GLY A 144 -6.04 -7.99 13.07
CA GLY A 144 -5.36 -7.18 12.07
C GLY A 144 -4.33 -7.90 11.20
N ALA A 145 -3.98 -9.17 11.52
CA ALA A 145 -3.15 -9.99 10.65
C ALA A 145 -3.91 -10.32 9.36
N ARG A 146 -3.31 -9.98 8.21
CA ARG A 146 -3.87 -10.31 6.90
C ARG A 146 -3.28 -11.62 6.40
N ARG A 147 -4.12 -12.52 5.92
CA ARG A 147 -3.70 -13.77 5.26
C ARG A 147 -4.32 -13.93 3.87
N LEU A 148 -3.72 -14.78 3.07
CA LEU A 148 -4.31 -15.23 1.81
C LEU A 148 -5.45 -16.23 2.11
N PRO A 149 -6.56 -16.18 1.36
CA PRO A 149 -7.60 -17.19 1.46
C PRO A 149 -7.10 -18.55 0.94
N THR A 150 -7.66 -19.61 1.49
CA THR A 150 -7.48 -20.98 0.97
C THR A 150 -8.26 -21.16 -0.34
N ALA A 151 -7.98 -22.25 -1.06
CA ALA A 151 -8.69 -22.55 -2.32
C ALA A 151 -10.22 -22.70 -2.10
N GLU A 152 -10.63 -23.28 -0.98
CA GLU A 152 -12.05 -23.44 -0.60
C GLU A 152 -12.70 -22.09 -0.29
N GLU A 153 -12.01 -21.21 0.44
CA GLU A 153 -12.48 -19.86 0.74
C GLU A 153 -12.58 -19.00 -0.54
N VAL A 154 -11.65 -19.14 -1.47
CA VAL A 154 -11.72 -18.46 -2.78
C VAL A 154 -12.97 -18.92 -3.56
N ALA A 155 -13.29 -20.22 -3.51
CA ALA A 155 -14.50 -20.74 -4.16
C ALA A 155 -15.76 -20.14 -3.53
N LEU A 156 -15.83 -20.06 -2.20
CA LEU A 156 -16.95 -19.43 -1.48
C LEU A 156 -17.07 -17.92 -1.77
N ILE A 157 -15.94 -17.21 -1.86
CA ILE A 157 -15.92 -15.79 -2.21
C ILE A 157 -16.49 -15.56 -3.62
N LYS A 158 -16.22 -16.48 -4.55
CA LYS A 158 -16.74 -16.44 -5.93
C LYS A 158 -18.24 -16.77 -5.99
N GLU A 159 -18.66 -17.74 -5.20
CA GLU A 159 -20.05 -18.22 -5.17
C GLU A 159 -21.00 -17.21 -4.50
N ASN A 160 -20.51 -16.48 -3.48
CA ASN A 160 -21.23 -15.43 -2.77
C ASN A 160 -20.64 -14.03 -3.09
N PRO A 161 -20.97 -13.50 -4.26
CA PRO A 161 -20.39 -12.24 -4.70
C PRO A 161 -20.71 -11.02 -3.82
N ASP A 162 -21.76 -11.01 -3.07
CA ASP A 162 -22.20 -9.88 -2.23
C ASP A 162 -21.68 -9.94 -0.79
N SER A 163 -21.03 -11.05 -0.39
CA SER A 163 -20.51 -11.23 0.95
C SER A 163 -19.10 -10.64 1.07
N VAL A 164 -18.98 -9.56 1.85
CA VAL A 164 -17.69 -8.97 2.26
C VAL A 164 -17.12 -9.74 3.47
N GLU A 165 -17.85 -10.73 3.96
CA GLU A 165 -17.55 -11.47 5.18
C GLU A 165 -17.59 -12.97 4.95
N LEU A 166 -16.59 -13.68 5.45
CA LEU A 166 -16.51 -15.12 5.40
C LEU A 166 -15.99 -15.65 6.74
N ASP A 167 -16.79 -16.47 7.42
CA ASP A 167 -16.40 -17.17 8.65
C ASP A 167 -15.64 -16.34 9.69
N GLY A 168 -16.12 -15.12 9.99
CA GLY A 168 -15.46 -14.23 10.95
C GLY A 168 -14.30 -13.42 10.39
N PHE A 169 -14.10 -13.45 9.08
CA PHE A 169 -13.11 -12.66 8.37
C PHE A 169 -13.75 -11.56 7.52
N SER A 170 -13.05 -10.45 7.38
CA SER A 170 -13.35 -9.41 6.40
C SER A 170 -12.51 -9.66 5.14
N VAL A 171 -13.14 -9.67 3.97
CA VAL A 171 -12.47 -9.89 2.68
C VAL A 171 -12.18 -8.55 2.04
N SER A 172 -10.92 -8.32 1.69
CA SER A 172 -10.45 -7.11 0.99
C SER A 172 -9.75 -7.47 -0.31
N TYR A 173 -9.94 -6.63 -1.33
CA TYR A 173 -9.39 -6.81 -2.66
C TYR A 173 -8.31 -5.77 -2.92
N PHE A 174 -7.18 -6.19 -3.47
CA PHE A 174 -6.03 -5.33 -3.72
C PHE A 174 -5.51 -5.51 -5.13
N GLN A 175 -5.17 -4.42 -5.78
CA GLN A 175 -4.41 -4.41 -7.01
C GLN A 175 -3.02 -3.80 -6.79
N PRO A 176 -2.03 -4.07 -7.67
CA PRO A 176 -0.73 -3.42 -7.58
C PRO A 176 -0.85 -1.90 -7.64
N LEU A 177 -0.07 -1.20 -6.80
CA LEU A 177 -0.09 0.26 -6.73
C LEU A 177 0.25 0.92 -8.07
N ARG A 178 1.09 0.27 -8.89
CA ARG A 178 1.43 0.69 -10.24
C ARG A 178 0.21 0.74 -11.18
N ASN A 179 -0.75 -0.18 -10.99
CA ASN A 179 -1.97 -0.24 -11.80
C ASN A 179 -3.06 0.72 -11.28
N ALA A 180 -3.05 1.00 -9.97
CA ALA A 180 -3.99 1.92 -9.37
C ALA A 180 -3.63 3.39 -9.62
N PHE A 181 -2.34 3.73 -9.49
CA PHE A 181 -1.87 5.12 -9.46
C PHE A 181 -0.67 5.41 -10.37
N GLY A 182 -0.15 4.44 -11.08
CA GLY A 182 1.04 4.59 -11.93
C GLY A 182 2.34 4.82 -11.16
N ILE A 183 2.39 4.45 -9.87
CA ILE A 183 3.56 4.61 -9.00
C ILE A 183 3.97 3.27 -8.39
N GLU A 184 5.23 3.19 -7.97
CA GLU A 184 5.79 2.05 -7.25
C GLU A 184 6.64 2.53 -6.08
N ILE A 185 6.38 2.02 -4.88
CA ILE A 185 7.19 2.28 -3.70
C ILE A 185 8.38 1.32 -3.72
N VAL A 186 9.58 1.90 -3.91
CA VAL A 186 10.84 1.14 -4.06
C VAL A 186 11.43 0.80 -2.71
N ASP A 187 11.31 1.71 -1.74
CA ASP A 187 11.95 1.56 -0.43
C ASP A 187 11.15 2.29 0.65
N VAL A 188 11.11 1.68 1.83
CA VAL A 188 10.58 2.29 3.06
C VAL A 188 11.62 2.08 4.15
N ARG A 189 12.01 3.16 4.83
CA ARG A 189 13.03 3.09 5.89
C ARG A 189 12.59 3.86 7.12
N ILE A 190 12.73 3.22 8.27
CA ILE A 190 12.60 3.85 9.57
C ILE A 190 13.91 4.61 9.82
N LYS A 191 13.86 5.93 9.95
CA LYS A 191 15.03 6.74 10.35
C LYS A 191 15.33 6.58 11.83
N ARG A 192 14.28 6.69 12.63
CA ARG A 192 14.35 6.73 14.08
C ARG A 192 13.14 6.04 14.70
N ALA A 193 13.40 5.32 15.77
CA ALA A 193 12.38 4.70 16.61
C ALA A 193 12.76 4.96 18.06
N ASP A 194 12.00 5.84 18.71
CA ASP A 194 12.30 6.31 20.07
C ASP A 194 11.13 6.06 21.02
N PHE A 195 11.46 6.04 22.28
CA PHE A 195 10.46 6.07 23.35
C PHE A 195 9.85 7.47 23.43
N PRO A 196 8.54 7.60 23.65
CA PRO A 196 7.95 8.89 23.96
C PRO A 196 8.64 9.47 25.20
N GLN A 197 9.09 10.70 25.11
CA GLN A 197 9.62 11.41 26.27
C GLN A 197 8.49 11.57 27.28
N GLN A 198 8.72 11.13 28.52
CA GLN A 198 7.81 11.32 29.65
C GLN A 198 7.77 12.79 30.05
#